data_c77730377b69ced88e0936464b9b3587
#
_entry.id   c77730377b69ced88e0936464b9b3587
#
_cell.length_a   1.000
_cell.length_b   1.000
_cell.length_c   1.000
_cell.angle_alpha   90.00
_cell.angle_beta   90.00
_cell.angle_gamma   90.00
#
_symmetry.space_group_name_H-M   'P 1'
#
loop_
_entity.id
_entity.type
_entity.pdbx_description
1 polymer ?
#
loop_
_entity_poly.entity_id
_entity_poly.type
_entity_poly.pdbx_seq_one_letter_code
_entity_poly.pdbx_strand_id
1 'polypeptide(L)'
;MATLVFDQEYRLARDTPSDINEHIEVLRTLADSVEHVTEMGTRTGVSTRAFLSSDVTLRAYDLFLDTYVSELFDLAQKEGKDAKYIAANVLETEIDETDLLFIDTWHCYDQLLAELTIHAPKVKKYI
;
A
#
# COMPACT_ATOMS: atom_id res chain seq x y z
N MET A 1 -18.23 3.94 11.57
CA MET A 1 -16.95 4.68 11.48
C MET A 1 -15.94 3.88 10.73
N ALA A 2 -15.36 4.47 9.69
CA ALA A 2 -14.34 3.83 8.86
C ALA A 2 -13.17 3.30 9.68
N THR A 3 -12.70 4.12 10.61
CA THR A 3 -11.56 3.84 11.46
C THR A 3 -11.69 2.51 12.19
N LEU A 4 -12.89 2.20 12.71
CA LEU A 4 -13.10 0.96 13.46
C LEU A 4 -12.91 -0.28 12.57
N VAL A 5 -13.47 -0.27 11.37
CA VAL A 5 -13.35 -1.39 10.43
C VAL A 5 -11.87 -1.59 10.01
N PHE A 6 -11.19 -0.52 9.67
CA PHE A 6 -9.79 -0.62 9.23
C PHE A 6 -8.85 -0.97 10.37
N ASP A 7 -9.14 -0.57 11.60
CA ASP A 7 -8.39 -1.02 12.77
C ASP A 7 -8.55 -2.51 13.01
N GLN A 8 -9.75 -3.06 12.82
CA GLN A 8 -9.99 -4.49 12.92
C GLN A 8 -9.25 -5.26 11.83
N GLU A 9 -9.30 -4.78 10.59
CA GLU A 9 -8.59 -5.39 9.46
C GLU A 9 -7.07 -5.32 9.65
N TYR A 10 -6.56 -4.22 10.18
CA TYR A 10 -5.15 -4.08 10.52
C TYR A 10 -4.72 -5.13 11.56
N ARG A 11 -5.47 -5.26 12.65
CA ARG A 11 -5.14 -6.23 13.70
C ARG A 11 -5.21 -7.66 13.19
N LEU A 12 -6.18 -7.98 12.35
CA LEU A 12 -6.29 -9.29 11.72
C LEU A 12 -5.07 -9.59 10.84
N ALA A 13 -4.64 -8.62 10.03
CA ALA A 13 -3.46 -8.77 9.19
C ALA A 13 -2.18 -8.95 10.02
N ARG A 14 -2.04 -8.16 11.09
CA ARG A 14 -0.89 -8.25 11.98
C ARG A 14 -0.78 -9.60 12.68
N ASP A 15 -1.91 -10.14 13.12
CA ASP A 15 -1.95 -11.33 13.97
C ASP A 15 -2.07 -12.63 13.17
N THR A 16 -2.35 -12.56 11.87
CA THR A 16 -2.43 -13.74 11.00
C THR A 16 -1.07 -14.01 10.36
N PRO A 17 -0.48 -15.20 10.56
CA PRO A 17 0.82 -15.51 9.97
C PRO A 17 0.84 -15.36 8.45
N SER A 18 1.83 -14.64 7.95
CA SER A 18 2.10 -14.45 6.52
C SER A 18 3.59 -14.15 6.34
N ASP A 19 4.01 -13.91 5.11
CA ASP A 19 5.42 -13.57 4.84
C ASP A 19 5.79 -12.14 5.31
N ILE A 20 4.81 -11.28 5.59
CA ILE A 20 5.06 -9.89 5.99
C ILE A 20 4.30 -9.43 7.23
N ASN A 21 3.54 -10.29 7.89
CA ASN A 21 2.72 -9.87 9.04
C ASN A 21 3.55 -9.26 10.18
N GLU A 22 4.78 -9.68 10.34
CA GLU A 22 5.69 -9.15 11.37
C GLU A 22 6.11 -7.70 11.10
N HIS A 23 5.95 -7.21 9.87
CA HIS A 23 6.34 -5.86 9.49
C HIS A 23 5.17 -4.86 9.51
N ILE A 24 3.96 -5.32 9.77
CA ILE A 24 2.75 -4.52 9.67
C ILE A 24 2.75 -3.33 10.63
N GLU A 25 3.23 -3.52 11.86
CA GLU A 25 3.32 -2.42 12.82
C GLU A 25 4.30 -1.33 12.37
N VAL A 26 5.43 -1.72 11.81
CA VAL A 26 6.42 -0.78 11.27
C VAL A 26 5.81 0.01 10.11
N LEU A 27 5.12 -0.67 9.21
CA LEU A 27 4.48 -0.01 8.06
C LEU A 27 3.43 0.99 8.52
N ARG A 28 2.61 0.64 9.50
CA ARG A 28 1.63 1.56 10.06
C ARG A 28 2.29 2.76 10.74
N THR A 29 3.35 2.53 11.51
CA THR A 29 4.09 3.60 12.16
C THR A 29 4.68 4.58 11.15
N LEU A 30 5.25 4.07 10.06
CA LEU A 30 5.77 4.92 8.99
C LEU A 30 4.63 5.70 8.30
N ALA A 31 3.52 5.03 8.02
CA ALA A 31 2.36 5.69 7.40
C ALA A 31 1.80 6.81 8.28
N ASP A 32 1.75 6.61 9.59
CA ASP A 32 1.28 7.64 10.53
C ASP A 32 2.17 8.88 10.55
N SER A 33 3.41 8.78 10.07
CA SER A 33 4.36 9.90 10.03
C SER A 33 4.37 10.66 8.70
N VAL A 34 3.56 10.25 7.72
CA VAL A 34 3.53 10.83 6.37
C VAL A 34 2.11 11.15 5.94
N GLU A 35 1.96 11.82 4.81
CA GLU A 35 0.65 12.19 4.26
C GLU A 35 0.25 11.35 3.04
N HIS A 36 1.22 10.85 2.29
CA HIS A 36 0.98 10.14 1.03
C HIS A 36 1.80 8.86 0.97
N VAL A 37 1.13 7.74 0.71
CA VAL A 37 1.75 6.42 0.55
C VAL A 37 1.45 5.88 -0.83
N THR A 38 2.47 5.33 -1.47
CA THR A 38 2.34 4.56 -2.70
C THR A 38 2.77 3.12 -2.42
N GLU A 39 1.90 2.18 -2.72
CA GLU A 39 2.14 0.75 -2.54
C GLU A 39 2.22 0.06 -3.90
N MET A 40 3.28 -0.70 -4.13
CA MET A 40 3.46 -1.49 -5.33
C MET A 40 3.47 -2.97 -4.96
N GLY A 41 2.48 -3.72 -5.47
CA GLY A 41 2.28 -5.11 -5.12
C GLY A 41 1.42 -5.27 -3.87
N THR A 42 0.13 -5.42 -4.06
CA THR A 42 -0.84 -5.54 -2.96
C THR A 42 -1.14 -6.98 -2.60
N ARG A 43 -1.10 -7.88 -3.58
CA ARG A 43 -1.51 -9.28 -3.42
C ARG A 43 -2.87 -9.39 -2.73
N THR A 44 -2.92 -10.02 -1.56
CA THR A 44 -4.14 -10.20 -0.76
C THR A 44 -4.38 -9.09 0.26
N GLY A 45 -3.57 -8.04 0.24
CA GLY A 45 -3.81 -6.82 1.01
C GLY A 45 -3.30 -6.83 2.43
N VAL A 46 -2.27 -7.60 2.76
CA VAL A 46 -1.72 -7.63 4.12
C VAL A 46 -1.11 -6.27 4.48
N SER A 47 -0.18 -5.76 3.68
CA SER A 47 0.39 -4.42 3.87
C SER A 47 -0.65 -3.33 3.64
N THR A 48 -1.53 -3.52 2.67
CA THR A 48 -2.61 -2.58 2.35
C THR A 48 -3.46 -2.25 3.57
N ARG A 49 -3.77 -3.25 4.39
CA ARG A 49 -4.57 -3.05 5.61
C ARG A 49 -3.88 -2.16 6.63
N ALA A 50 -2.54 -2.21 6.71
CA ALA A 50 -1.78 -1.29 7.55
C ALA A 50 -1.95 0.16 7.06
N PHE A 51 -1.84 0.39 5.76
CA PHE A 51 -1.95 1.73 5.19
C PHE A 51 -3.39 2.27 5.26
N LEU A 52 -4.39 1.43 5.00
CA LEU A 52 -5.79 1.85 5.10
C LEU A 52 -6.21 2.17 6.54
N SER A 53 -5.54 1.61 7.54
CA SER A 53 -5.80 1.92 8.95
C SER A 53 -5.19 3.26 9.39
N SER A 54 -4.33 3.84 8.57
CA SER A 54 -3.70 5.13 8.80
C SER A 54 -4.45 6.23 8.04
N ASP A 55 -4.27 7.47 8.46
CA ASP A 55 -4.90 8.62 7.82
C ASP A 55 -4.00 9.20 6.74
N VAL A 56 -3.88 8.47 5.64
CA VAL A 56 -3.02 8.84 4.51
C VAL A 56 -3.78 8.78 3.20
N THR A 57 -3.30 9.54 2.22
CA THR A 57 -3.64 9.32 0.82
C THR A 57 -2.89 8.09 0.35
N LEU A 58 -3.60 7.09 -0.17
CA LEU A 58 -3.02 5.83 -0.61
C LEU A 58 -3.26 5.59 -2.09
N ARG A 59 -2.17 5.30 -2.81
CA ARG A 59 -2.22 4.83 -4.19
C ARG A 59 -1.58 3.45 -4.23
N ALA A 60 -2.36 2.43 -4.53
CA ALA A 60 -1.90 1.04 -4.53
C ALA A 60 -2.00 0.46 -5.94
N TYR A 61 -0.96 -0.23 -6.35
CA TYR A 61 -0.80 -0.76 -7.70
C TYR A 61 -0.57 -2.26 -7.66
N ASP A 62 -1.24 -2.99 -8.55
CA ASP A 62 -0.94 -4.39 -8.81
C ASP A 62 -1.31 -4.70 -10.26
N LEU A 63 -0.75 -5.78 -10.81
CA LEU A 63 -1.11 -6.25 -12.16
C LEU A 63 -2.55 -6.74 -12.22
N PHE A 64 -3.01 -7.38 -11.15
CA PHE A 64 -4.37 -7.92 -11.04
C PHE A 64 -5.02 -7.45 -9.76
N LEU A 65 -6.27 -7.01 -9.84
CA LEU A 65 -7.01 -6.55 -8.67
C LEU A 65 -7.63 -7.74 -7.94
N ASP A 66 -7.27 -7.90 -6.68
CA ASP A 66 -7.89 -8.87 -5.80
C ASP A 66 -9.27 -8.39 -5.35
N THR A 67 -10.26 -9.27 -5.39
CA THR A 67 -11.66 -8.92 -5.07
C THR A 67 -11.81 -8.40 -3.65
N TYR A 68 -11.20 -9.06 -2.69
CA TYR A 68 -11.26 -8.65 -1.28
C TYR A 68 -10.61 -7.28 -1.06
N VAL A 69 -9.45 -7.07 -1.66
CA VAL A 69 -8.76 -5.77 -1.59
C VAL A 69 -9.58 -4.68 -2.26
N SER A 70 -10.19 -4.98 -3.43
CA SER A 70 -11.08 -4.03 -4.11
C SER A 70 -12.25 -3.61 -3.22
N GLU A 71 -12.84 -4.54 -2.48
CA GLU A 71 -13.93 -4.23 -1.56
C GLU A 71 -13.47 -3.32 -0.41
N LEU A 72 -12.25 -3.53 0.10
CA LEU A 72 -11.67 -2.64 1.12
C LEU A 72 -11.49 -1.21 0.58
N PHE A 73 -11.04 -1.06 -0.65
CA PHE A 73 -10.90 0.26 -1.25
C PHE A 73 -12.25 0.92 -1.52
N ASP A 74 -13.24 0.16 -1.95
CA ASP A 74 -14.61 0.69 -2.11
C ASP A 74 -15.14 1.22 -0.78
N LEU A 75 -14.96 0.47 0.30
CA LEU A 75 -15.36 0.90 1.63
C LEU A 75 -14.60 2.15 2.06
N ALA A 76 -13.28 2.19 1.82
CA ALA A 76 -12.46 3.34 2.16
C ALA A 76 -12.95 4.61 1.47
N GLN A 77 -13.28 4.52 0.19
CA GLN A 77 -13.80 5.64 -0.58
C GLN A 77 -15.16 6.11 -0.06
N LYS A 78 -16.06 5.18 0.29
CA LYS A 78 -17.35 5.51 0.88
C LYS A 78 -17.21 6.25 2.22
N GLU A 79 -16.16 5.95 2.96
CA GLU A 79 -15.88 6.57 4.26
C GLU A 79 -15.05 7.86 4.12
N GLY A 80 -14.83 8.33 2.90
CA GLY A 80 -14.15 9.59 2.64
C GLY A 80 -12.63 9.52 2.60
N LYS A 81 -12.03 8.33 2.61
CA LYS A 81 -10.59 8.19 2.45
C LYS A 81 -10.18 8.42 1.00
N ASP A 82 -9.05 9.08 0.81
CA ASP A 82 -8.44 9.25 -0.51
C ASP A 82 -7.55 8.05 -0.82
N ALA A 83 -8.18 6.97 -1.26
CA ALA A 83 -7.50 5.71 -1.55
C ALA A 83 -7.94 5.19 -2.91
N LYS A 84 -6.97 4.81 -3.73
CA LYS A 84 -7.21 4.24 -5.07
C LYS A 84 -6.41 2.97 -5.28
N TYR A 85 -7.07 1.98 -5.86
CA TYR A 85 -6.49 0.69 -6.20
C TYR A 85 -6.44 0.57 -7.72
N ILE A 86 -5.24 0.45 -8.28
CA ILE A 86 -5.00 0.64 -9.71
C ILE A 86 -4.36 -0.59 -10.31
N ALA A 87 -5.01 -1.16 -11.33
CA ALA A 87 -4.44 -2.24 -12.12
C ALA A 87 -3.45 -1.64 -13.12
N ALA A 88 -2.16 -1.89 -12.92
CA ALA A 88 -1.12 -1.36 -13.81
C ALA A 88 0.20 -2.12 -13.63
N ASN A 89 1.00 -2.13 -14.68
CA ASN A 89 2.39 -2.54 -14.59
C ASN A 89 3.21 -1.34 -14.10
N VAL A 90 3.79 -1.44 -12.91
CA VAL A 90 4.54 -0.32 -12.31
C VAL A 90 5.78 0.07 -13.10
N LEU A 91 6.28 -0.80 -13.99
CA LEU A 91 7.39 -0.48 -14.87
C LEU A 91 6.98 0.42 -16.05
N GLU A 92 5.68 0.55 -16.29
CA GLU A 92 5.12 1.30 -17.42
C GLU A 92 4.19 2.44 -16.96
N THR A 93 4.18 2.73 -15.66
CA THR A 93 3.23 3.68 -15.07
C THR A 93 3.98 4.80 -14.37
N GLU A 94 3.54 6.04 -14.56
CA GLU A 94 3.99 7.15 -13.74
C GLU A 94 3.18 7.20 -12.45
N ILE A 95 3.84 7.49 -11.34
CA ILE A 95 3.19 7.69 -10.05
C ILE A 95 3.22 9.17 -9.67
N ASP A 96 2.32 9.56 -8.78
CA ASP A 96 2.36 10.86 -8.15
C ASP A 96 3.55 10.98 -7.20
N GLU A 97 3.96 12.21 -6.89
CA GLU A 97 4.90 12.40 -5.79
C GLU A 97 4.33 11.78 -4.52
N THR A 98 5.17 11.11 -3.76
CA THR A 98 4.76 10.36 -2.56
C THR A 98 5.79 10.53 -1.45
N ASP A 99 5.35 10.40 -0.20
CA ASP A 99 6.26 10.45 0.94
C ASP A 99 6.88 9.09 1.24
N LEU A 100 6.09 8.04 1.11
CA LEU A 100 6.51 6.67 1.38
C LEU A 100 6.19 5.80 0.17
N LEU A 101 7.20 5.11 -0.35
CA LEU A 101 7.03 4.09 -1.39
C LEU A 101 7.34 2.73 -0.78
N PHE A 102 6.34 1.86 -0.76
CA PHE A 102 6.48 0.48 -0.32
C PHE A 102 6.41 -0.44 -1.55
N ILE A 103 7.46 -1.23 -1.75
CA ILE A 103 7.57 -2.13 -2.90
C ILE A 103 7.58 -3.57 -2.41
N ASP A 104 6.58 -4.34 -2.83
CA ASP A 104 6.50 -5.78 -2.57
C ASP A 104 5.95 -6.49 -3.82
N THR A 105 6.61 -6.28 -4.94
CA THR A 105 6.30 -6.87 -6.23
C THR A 105 7.07 -8.17 -6.44
N TRP A 106 7.56 -8.42 -7.63
CA TRP A 106 8.35 -9.60 -7.95
C TRP A 106 9.76 -9.46 -7.33
N HIS A 107 10.14 -10.42 -6.49
CA HIS A 107 11.39 -10.38 -5.73
C HIS A 107 12.57 -10.81 -6.61
N CYS A 108 12.97 -9.96 -7.55
CA CYS A 108 14.19 -10.14 -8.32
C CYS A 108 14.93 -8.81 -8.48
N TYR A 109 16.24 -8.91 -8.64
CA TYR A 109 17.12 -7.75 -8.70
C TYR A 109 16.74 -6.79 -9.84
N ASP A 110 16.54 -7.33 -11.03
CA ASP A 110 16.25 -6.49 -12.21
C ASP A 110 14.93 -5.72 -12.07
N GLN A 111 13.91 -6.37 -11.51
CA GLN A 111 12.62 -5.74 -11.26
C GLN A 111 12.78 -4.60 -10.24
N LEU A 112 13.42 -4.87 -9.12
CA LEU A 112 13.61 -3.85 -8.08
C LEU A 112 14.47 -2.69 -8.58
N LEU A 113 15.53 -2.97 -9.32
CA LEU A 113 16.36 -1.93 -9.89
C LEU A 113 15.57 -1.02 -10.84
N ALA A 114 14.74 -1.60 -11.70
CA ALA A 114 13.88 -0.84 -12.60
C ALA A 114 12.86 0.00 -11.83
N GLU A 115 12.21 -0.57 -10.83
CA GLU A 115 11.24 0.14 -9.99
C GLU A 115 11.88 1.33 -9.28
N LEU A 116 13.04 1.14 -8.68
CA LEU A 116 13.75 2.22 -7.99
C LEU A 116 14.22 3.30 -8.97
N THR A 117 14.72 2.91 -10.13
CA THR A 117 15.19 3.85 -11.15
C THR A 117 14.06 4.75 -11.64
N ILE A 118 12.88 4.17 -11.87
CA ILE A 118 11.73 4.90 -12.40
C ILE A 118 11.09 5.77 -11.32
N HIS A 119 10.92 5.24 -10.11
CA HIS A 119 10.01 5.83 -9.11
C HIS A 119 10.71 6.56 -7.96
N ALA A 120 11.95 6.21 -7.61
CA ALA A 120 12.63 6.87 -6.50
C ALA A 120 12.67 8.40 -6.61
N PRO A 121 12.80 9.00 -7.81
CA PRO A 121 12.76 10.47 -7.94
C PRO A 121 11.46 11.12 -7.47
N LYS A 122 10.37 10.36 -7.37
CA LYS A 122 9.07 10.85 -6.90
C LYS A 122 8.90 10.74 -5.38
N VAL A 123 9.84 10.11 -4.67
CA VAL A 123 9.72 9.82 -3.25
C VAL A 123 10.41 10.89 -2.43
N LYS A 124 9.70 11.41 -1.41
CA LYS A 124 10.19 12.52 -0.58
C LYS A 124 10.87 12.08 0.71
N LYS A 125 10.46 10.95 1.30
CA LYS A 125 10.93 10.56 2.64
C LYS A 125 11.48 9.14 2.72
N TYR A 126 10.67 8.13 2.42
CA TYR A 126 11.02 6.72 2.68
C TYR A 126 10.75 5.83 1.47
N ILE A 127 11.63 4.84 1.29
CA ILE A 127 11.40 3.74 0.36
C ILE A 127 11.57 2.44 1.13
#